data_ca3d46053db87b79507f96d67f408a44
#
_entry.id   ca3d46053db87b79507f96d67f408a44
#
_cell.length_a   1.000
_cell.length_b   1.000
_cell.length_c   1.000
_cell.angle_alpha   90.00
_cell.angle_beta   90.00
_cell.angle_gamma   90.00
#
_symmetry.space_group_name_H-M   'P 1'
#
loop_
_entity.id
_entity.type
_entity.pdbx_description
1 polymer ?
#
loop_
_entity_poly.entity_id
_entity_poly.type
_entity_poly.pdbx_seq_one_letter_code
_entity_poly.pdbx_strand_id
1 'polypeptide(L)'
;AQIVANATANRAGDIVEPAGALAAASVAGNVIPRLRGQVVAIVSGRCFTLDQMPRVVDRAEKFSGRKITFIVQLPERPRALEMFLSKMPAQVNMTNIVHPPKT
;
A
#
# COMPACT_ATOMS: atom_id res chain seq x y z
N ALA A 1 -0.29 4.35 -5.98
CA ALA A 1 0.73 3.90 -5.02
C ALA A 1 1.75 2.96 -5.67
N GLN A 2 1.32 1.87 -6.31
CA GLN A 2 2.23 0.90 -6.93
C GLN A 2 3.09 1.52 -8.04
N ILE A 3 2.52 2.42 -8.84
CA ILE A 3 3.24 3.08 -9.92
C ILE A 3 4.32 4.01 -9.38
N VAL A 4 4.04 4.75 -8.31
CA VAL A 4 5.04 5.58 -7.63
C VAL A 4 6.18 4.71 -7.11
N ALA A 5 5.87 3.60 -6.44
CA ALA A 5 6.88 2.67 -5.95
C ALA A 5 7.74 2.07 -7.08
N ASN A 6 7.11 1.67 -8.20
CA ASN A 6 7.82 1.12 -9.35
C ASN A 6 8.68 2.16 -10.06
N ALA A 7 8.20 3.39 -10.22
CA ALA A 7 8.96 4.47 -10.82
C ALA A 7 10.22 4.80 -9.98
N THR A 8 10.07 4.81 -8.66
CA THR A 8 11.19 5.03 -7.73
C THR A 8 12.21 3.89 -7.77
N ALA A 9 11.76 2.65 -7.90
CA ALA A 9 12.65 1.48 -7.96
C ALA A 9 13.43 1.39 -9.26
N ASN A 10 12.84 1.85 -10.39
CA ASN A 10 13.43 1.70 -11.72
C ASN A 10 14.29 2.89 -12.18
N ARG A 11 14.19 4.03 -11.51
CA ARG A 11 15.00 5.21 -11.79
C ARG A 11 15.64 5.71 -10.51
N ALA A 12 16.91 5.36 -10.34
CA ALA A 12 17.70 5.86 -9.21
C ALA A 12 17.64 7.38 -9.12
N GLY A 13 17.00 7.91 -8.09
CA GLY A 13 16.95 9.33 -7.76
C GLY A 13 15.68 10.09 -8.17
N ASP A 14 14.79 9.53 -8.98
CA ASP A 14 13.54 10.20 -9.34
C ASP A 14 12.35 9.70 -8.50
N ILE A 15 11.95 10.51 -7.54
CA ILE A 15 10.74 10.27 -6.77
C ILE A 15 9.60 11.06 -7.40
N VAL A 16 8.57 10.35 -7.85
CA VAL A 16 7.37 10.93 -8.44
C VAL A 16 6.31 11.11 -7.38
N GLU A 17 5.76 12.33 -7.27
CA GLU A 17 4.65 12.58 -6.36
C GLU A 17 3.36 11.83 -6.81
N PRO A 18 2.44 11.53 -5.89
CA PRO A 18 1.21 10.81 -6.22
C PRO A 18 0.36 11.47 -7.31
N ALA A 19 0.29 12.80 -7.33
CA ALA A 19 -0.41 13.56 -8.35
C ALA A 19 0.22 13.38 -9.74
N GLY A 20 1.55 13.38 -9.82
CA GLY A 20 2.29 13.17 -11.06
C GLY A 20 2.18 11.74 -11.61
N ALA A 21 1.87 10.77 -10.78
CA ALA A 21 1.66 9.38 -11.17
C ALA A 21 0.23 9.08 -11.64
N LEU A 22 -0.70 10.04 -11.55
CA LEU A 22 -2.12 9.82 -11.77
C LEU A 22 -2.43 9.32 -13.19
N ALA A 23 -1.81 9.91 -14.21
CA ALA A 23 -2.04 9.50 -15.60
C ALA A 23 -1.63 8.04 -15.83
N ALA A 24 -0.44 7.65 -15.39
CA ALA A 24 0.04 6.28 -15.49
C ALA A 24 -0.82 5.30 -14.66
N ALA A 25 -1.28 5.72 -13.48
CA ALA A 25 -2.18 4.92 -12.64
C ALA A 25 -3.54 4.69 -13.30
N SER A 26 -4.08 5.69 -13.98
CA SER A 26 -5.35 5.60 -14.69
C SER A 26 -5.30 4.60 -15.86
N VAL A 27 -4.17 4.57 -16.56
CA VAL A 27 -3.95 3.60 -17.66
C VAL A 27 -3.78 2.19 -17.10
N ALA A 28 -2.90 2.02 -16.11
CA ALA A 28 -2.61 0.71 -15.51
C ALA A 28 -3.82 0.12 -14.75
N GLY A 29 -4.67 0.96 -14.18
CA GLY A 29 -5.88 0.56 -13.47
C GLY A 29 -7.11 0.35 -14.37
N ASN A 30 -6.97 0.51 -15.69
CA ASN A 30 -8.08 0.44 -16.65
C ASN A 30 -9.26 1.37 -16.30
N VAL A 31 -8.95 2.54 -15.70
CA VAL A 31 -9.98 3.49 -15.27
C VAL A 31 -10.58 4.24 -16.48
N ILE A 32 -9.79 4.41 -17.54
CA ILE A 32 -10.22 5.09 -18.76
C ILE A 32 -10.80 4.06 -19.74
N PRO A 33 -12.10 4.12 -20.03
CA PRO A 33 -12.71 3.16 -20.93
C PRO A 33 -12.25 3.39 -22.38
N ARG A 34 -12.15 2.31 -23.14
CA ARG A 34 -11.90 2.32 -24.60
C ARG A 34 -10.57 2.92 -25.04
N LEU A 35 -9.53 2.86 -24.20
CA LEU A 35 -8.18 3.17 -24.66
C LEU A 35 -7.75 2.17 -25.74
N ARG A 36 -7.34 2.69 -26.90
CA ARG A 36 -6.85 1.90 -28.05
C ARG A 36 -5.62 2.55 -28.64
N GLY A 37 -4.77 1.73 -29.26
CA GLY A 37 -3.55 2.20 -29.92
C GLY A 37 -2.43 2.54 -28.93
N GLN A 38 -1.52 3.42 -29.36
CA GLN A 38 -0.40 3.86 -28.53
C GLN A 38 -0.90 4.89 -27.51
N VAL A 39 -0.59 4.65 -26.26
CA VAL A 39 -0.95 5.53 -25.13
C VAL A 39 0.31 6.08 -24.49
N VAL A 40 0.35 7.39 -24.35
CA VAL A 40 1.43 8.09 -23.64
C VAL A 40 0.89 8.66 -22.34
N ALA A 41 1.47 8.28 -21.22
CA ALA A 41 1.16 8.84 -19.92
C ALA A 41 2.30 9.74 -19.46
N ILE A 42 1.98 11.02 -19.20
CA ILE A 42 2.96 11.97 -18.68
C ILE A 42 3.07 11.75 -17.18
N VAL A 43 4.29 11.47 -16.73
CA VAL A 43 4.63 11.33 -15.31
C VAL A 43 5.49 12.53 -14.92
N SER A 44 4.99 13.32 -13.97
CA SER A 44 5.61 14.59 -13.56
C SER A 44 5.49 14.80 -12.04
N GLY A 45 6.17 15.83 -11.54
CA GLY A 45 6.10 16.25 -10.16
C GLY A 45 7.14 15.59 -9.25
N ARG A 46 7.82 16.45 -8.46
CA ARG A 46 8.89 16.07 -7.52
C ARG A 46 8.62 16.56 -6.09
N CYS A 47 7.48 17.21 -5.86
CA CYS A 47 7.08 17.69 -4.53
C CYS A 47 6.64 16.54 -3.62
N PHE A 48 7.56 15.60 -3.39
CA PHE A 48 7.34 14.45 -2.55
C PHE A 48 8.28 14.51 -1.36
N THR A 49 7.71 14.53 -0.17
CA THR A 49 8.48 14.56 1.06
C THR A 49 8.78 13.12 1.54
N LEU A 50 9.95 12.91 2.12
CA LEU A 50 10.38 11.58 2.55
C LEU A 50 9.44 10.95 3.60
N ASP A 51 8.75 11.77 4.40
CA ASP A 51 7.76 11.33 5.37
C ASP A 51 6.49 10.72 4.73
N GLN A 52 6.23 11.03 3.47
CA GLN A 52 5.10 10.45 2.72
C GLN A 52 5.41 9.06 2.16
N MET A 53 6.68 8.72 2.00
CA MET A 53 7.11 7.45 1.40
C MET A 53 6.56 6.21 2.12
N PRO A 54 6.60 6.10 3.45
CA PRO A 54 6.07 4.94 4.15
C PRO A 54 4.58 4.70 3.87
N ARG A 55 3.80 5.78 3.72
CA ARG A 55 2.36 5.69 3.40
C ARG A 55 2.11 5.18 1.98
N VAL A 56 2.94 5.59 1.03
CA VAL A 56 2.86 5.12 -0.36
C VAL A 56 3.22 3.64 -0.44
N VAL A 57 4.30 3.23 0.21
CA VAL A 57 4.74 1.83 0.27
C VAL A 57 3.66 0.94 0.93
N ASP A 58 3.12 1.35 2.08
CA ASP A 58 2.05 0.62 2.77
C ASP A 58 0.82 0.40 1.87
N ARG A 59 0.39 1.44 1.15
CA ARG A 59 -0.72 1.32 0.21
C ARG A 59 -0.40 0.43 -1.00
N ALA A 60 0.82 0.51 -1.51
CA ALA A 60 1.27 -0.34 -2.61
C ALA A 60 1.28 -1.82 -2.22
N GLU A 61 1.75 -2.14 -1.02
CA GLU A 61 1.75 -3.50 -0.49
C GLU A 61 0.34 -4.04 -0.27
N LYS A 62 -0.56 -3.23 0.26
CA LYS A 62 -1.98 -3.59 0.40
C LYS A 62 -2.65 -3.83 -0.95
N PHE A 63 -2.43 -2.96 -1.91
CA PHE A 63 -2.99 -3.10 -3.24
C PHE A 63 -2.48 -4.35 -3.97
N SER A 64 -1.22 -4.69 -3.80
CA SER A 64 -0.62 -5.89 -4.40
C SER A 64 -0.92 -7.19 -3.66
N GLY A 65 -1.68 -7.12 -2.56
CA GLY A 65 -2.01 -8.30 -1.75
C GLY A 65 -0.87 -8.82 -0.87
N ARG A 66 0.27 -8.12 -0.82
CA ARG A 66 1.38 -8.51 0.05
C ARG A 66 1.15 -8.17 1.51
N LYS A 67 0.26 -7.21 1.78
CA LYS A 67 -0.11 -6.78 3.12
C LYS A 67 -1.62 -6.73 3.27
N ILE A 68 -2.11 -7.26 4.37
CA ILE A 68 -3.53 -7.24 4.72
C ILE A 68 -3.68 -6.58 6.08
N THR A 69 -4.69 -5.73 6.21
CA THR A 69 -5.10 -5.17 7.50
C THR A 69 -6.49 -5.70 7.83
N PHE A 70 -6.65 -6.26 8.99
CA PHE A 70 -7.95 -6.75 9.47
C PHE A 70 -8.17 -6.37 10.92
N ILE A 71 -9.42 -6.29 11.32
CA ILE A 71 -9.85 -6.02 12.69
C ILE A 71 -10.33 -7.33 13.29
N VAL A 72 -9.81 -7.67 14.46
CA VAL A 72 -10.19 -8.87 15.18
C VAL A 72 -10.83 -8.48 16.50
N GLN A 73 -12.02 -8.97 16.77
CA GLN A 73 -12.65 -8.86 18.07
C GLN A 73 -12.28 -10.09 18.89
N LEU A 74 -11.58 -9.85 19.98
CA LEU A 74 -11.19 -10.90 20.92
C LEU A 74 -12.07 -10.84 22.16
N PRO A 75 -12.39 -12.01 22.77
CA PRO A 75 -13.09 -12.03 24.04
C PRO A 75 -12.23 -11.41 25.15
N GLU A 76 -12.87 -10.71 26.09
CA GLU A 76 -12.19 -10.11 27.24
C GLU A 76 -11.87 -11.18 28.29
N ARG A 77 -10.80 -11.90 28.06
CA ARG A 77 -10.26 -12.86 29.03
C ARG A 77 -8.74 -12.91 28.94
N PRO A 78 -8.07 -13.27 30.02
CA PRO A 78 -6.62 -13.47 29.96
C PRO A 78 -6.19 -14.39 28.84
N ARG A 79 -5.07 -14.09 28.18
CA ARG A 79 -4.45 -14.89 27.12
C ARG A 79 -5.24 -15.00 25.81
N ALA A 80 -6.30 -14.21 25.61
CA ALA A 80 -7.08 -14.24 24.36
C ALA A 80 -6.23 -13.87 23.14
N LEU A 81 -5.37 -12.87 23.26
CA LEU A 81 -4.44 -12.48 22.20
C LEU A 81 -3.41 -13.58 21.91
N GLU A 82 -2.84 -14.18 22.96
CA GLU A 82 -1.89 -15.29 22.81
C GLU A 82 -2.52 -16.46 22.06
N MET A 83 -3.73 -16.84 22.42
CA MET A 83 -4.47 -17.90 21.73
C MET A 83 -4.74 -17.57 20.27
N PHE A 84 -5.06 -16.31 19.95
CA PHE A 84 -5.23 -15.87 18.58
C PHE A 84 -3.91 -15.98 17.81
N LEU A 85 -2.82 -15.45 18.37
CA LEU A 85 -1.50 -15.46 17.74
C LEU A 85 -0.98 -16.89 17.51
N SER A 86 -1.26 -17.81 18.43
CA SER A 86 -0.83 -19.22 18.29
C SER A 86 -1.50 -19.95 17.11
N LYS A 87 -2.61 -19.44 16.62
CA LYS A 87 -3.32 -19.99 15.45
C LYS A 87 -2.91 -19.38 14.13
N MET A 88 -2.05 -18.36 14.16
CA MET A 88 -1.56 -17.73 12.93
C MET A 88 -0.58 -18.67 12.22
N PRO A 89 -0.64 -18.77 10.88
CA PRO A 89 0.34 -19.52 10.12
C PRO A 89 1.76 -19.02 10.36
N ALA A 90 2.72 -19.93 10.45
CA ALA A 90 4.12 -19.58 10.71
C ALA A 90 4.78 -18.67 9.65
N GLN A 91 4.21 -18.66 8.44
CA GLN A 91 4.68 -17.83 7.32
C GLN A 91 4.20 -16.38 7.39
N VAL A 92 3.26 -16.08 8.29
CA VAL A 92 2.69 -14.73 8.40
C VAL A 92 3.55 -13.89 9.32
N ASN A 93 4.04 -12.78 8.80
CA ASN A 93 4.74 -11.77 9.59
C ASN A 93 3.75 -10.66 9.99
N MET A 94 3.59 -10.43 11.28
CA MET A 94 2.81 -9.32 11.80
C MET A 94 3.69 -8.09 11.95
N THR A 95 3.36 -7.04 11.21
CA THR A 95 4.13 -5.81 11.19
C THR A 95 3.62 -4.76 12.17
N ASN A 96 2.35 -4.83 12.53
CA ASN A 96 1.76 -3.88 13.47
C ASN A 96 0.51 -4.46 14.15
N ILE A 97 0.41 -4.25 15.45
CA ILE A 97 -0.78 -4.56 16.25
C ILE A 97 -1.19 -3.27 16.95
N VAL A 98 -2.39 -2.82 16.67
CA VAL A 98 -2.98 -1.66 17.33
C VAL A 98 -4.16 -2.11 18.18
N HIS A 99 -4.09 -1.84 19.47
CA HIS A 99 -5.18 -2.05 20.41
C HIS A 99 -5.84 -0.71 20.69
N PRO A 100 -6.99 -0.40 20.09
CA PRO A 100 -7.65 0.87 20.36
C PRO A 100 -8.13 0.93 21.81
N PRO A 101 -8.09 2.11 22.43
CA PRO A 101 -8.63 2.29 23.77
C PRO A 101 -10.15 1.99 23.74
N LYS A 102 -10.65 1.44 24.83
CA LYS A 102 -12.09 1.30 25.03
C LYS A 102 -12.73 2.69 25.10
N THR A 103 -13.70 2.86 24.29
CA THR A 103 -14.56 4.06 24.36
C THR A 103 -15.68 3.85 25.36
#